data_19382054ac17762e7a8bf4181ea1224b
#
_entry.id   19382054ac17762e7a8bf4181ea1224b
#
_cell.length_a   1.000
_cell.length_b   1.000
_cell.length_c   1.000
_cell.angle_alpha   90.00
_cell.angle_beta   90.00
_cell.angle_gamma   90.00
#
_symmetry.space_group_name_H-M   'P 1'
#
loop_
_entity.id
_entity.type
_entity.pdbx_description
1 polymer ?
#
loop_
_entity_poly.entity_id
_entity_poly.type
_entity_poly.pdbx_seq_one_letter_code
_entity_poly.pdbx_strand_id
1 'polypeptide(L)'
;IAAGTEDTYRGEIDLSTPFNESGSVRGRLVGAKERRGDTMDLYKKKRDVLYGIIEADVAEATTVSVGGSVQRTRPSGISWGGLPALDADGKPIDWPKGQAMGAKWSRWDTDSHEYFAQVEHGFANGWNARLSYTRLENTFNAPLLFTSDVPVTIDGFSSAPLLRKFKGGSDQDVYGGSMDGGFDAFGRRHQFNLGFSHSVINAWNQSWDTSDQATYPIPDVKHWTGDWPTPNWDILALSQTHRDKQTGVYGTLRLGLTDSLHLLTGARWTRWESTETSGGVTGYSHTYSEVTPYVGLTYDLNDTYTAYVSYTNIFQPQMVKTRDWSMAGPAYGHNYEAGVKASYLDGRLNASVAVFQTDQKDVAEYGGYDYAHDDGWYYILDGTRTRGFEAELAGEVMPGWNVFLGYTYRQSKDNAGKKVQTTQPEQLLKLSTAYRLPGAWNKLTVGGGVRWQSQTSAQTYYGLQSGSIVQKPYALFDLMAQYNFSDKTQVQLNVRNLADKKYYRSMGFYNSVFYGEGRSALVTLTQRF
;
A
#
# COMPACT_ATOMS: atom_id res chain seq x y z
N ILE A 1 15.56 -15.06 14.05
CA ILE A 1 16.11 -13.80 14.56
C ILE A 1 16.83 -13.06 13.45
N ALA A 2 16.80 -11.73 13.48
CA ALA A 2 17.53 -10.92 12.51
C ALA A 2 18.23 -9.74 13.21
N ALA A 3 19.40 -9.35 12.67
CA ALA A 3 20.14 -8.18 13.11
C ALA A 3 20.71 -7.45 11.87
N GLY A 4 20.72 -6.14 11.91
CA GLY A 4 21.15 -5.34 10.76
C GLY A 4 21.65 -3.95 11.12
N THR A 5 21.99 -3.20 10.09
CA THR A 5 22.33 -1.78 10.21
C THR A 5 21.16 -0.96 10.76
N GLU A 6 21.40 0.28 11.13
CA GLU A 6 20.41 1.20 11.68
C GLU A 6 19.70 0.64 12.91
N ASP A 7 20.47 0.04 13.84
CA ASP A 7 19.94 -0.56 15.08
C ASP A 7 18.75 -1.53 14.84
N THR A 8 18.77 -2.27 13.73
CA THR A 8 17.69 -3.18 13.35
C THR A 8 17.86 -4.52 14.03
N TYR A 9 16.87 -4.92 14.83
CA TYR A 9 16.79 -6.23 15.49
C TYR A 9 15.38 -6.77 15.40
N ARG A 10 15.22 -8.06 15.06
CA ARG A 10 13.93 -8.76 15.02
C ARG A 10 14.05 -10.16 15.62
N GLY A 11 13.12 -10.49 16.50
CA GLY A 11 12.87 -11.85 16.98
C GLY A 11 11.47 -12.29 16.55
N GLU A 12 11.33 -13.54 16.12
CA GLU A 12 10.06 -14.13 15.73
C GLU A 12 10.00 -15.60 16.14
N ILE A 13 8.83 -16.01 16.62
CA ILE A 13 8.49 -17.40 16.94
C ILE A 13 7.18 -17.71 16.18
N ASP A 14 7.15 -18.86 15.50
CA ASP A 14 6.00 -19.37 14.76
C ASP A 14 5.80 -20.84 15.14
N LEU A 15 4.69 -21.12 15.79
CA LEU A 15 4.32 -22.44 16.29
C LEU A 15 3.03 -22.88 15.61
N SER A 16 3.04 -24.07 15.03
CA SER A 16 1.86 -24.68 14.41
C SER A 16 1.77 -26.15 14.86
N THR A 17 0.60 -26.55 15.35
CA THR A 17 0.42 -27.90 15.89
C THR A 17 -1.02 -28.38 15.76
N PRO A 18 -1.26 -29.68 15.48
CA PRO A 18 -2.56 -30.29 15.72
C PRO A 18 -2.80 -30.42 17.24
N PHE A 19 -4.06 -30.26 17.64
CA PHE A 19 -4.50 -30.42 19.04
C PHE A 19 -5.08 -31.81 19.33
N ASN A 20 -5.32 -32.62 18.28
CA ASN A 20 -5.80 -34.00 18.39
C ASN A 20 -5.05 -34.92 17.40
N GLU A 21 -5.16 -36.21 17.62
CA GLU A 21 -4.46 -37.23 16.80
C GLU A 21 -4.89 -37.23 15.33
N SER A 22 -6.15 -36.92 15.05
CA SER A 22 -6.66 -36.85 13.67
C SER A 22 -6.22 -35.60 12.90
N GLY A 23 -5.65 -34.59 13.58
CA GLY A 23 -5.32 -33.30 12.98
C GLY A 23 -6.53 -32.43 12.62
N SER A 24 -7.75 -32.89 12.96
CA SER A 24 -8.98 -32.15 12.64
C SER A 24 -9.14 -30.85 13.44
N VAL A 25 -8.43 -30.71 14.55
CA VAL A 25 -8.31 -29.43 15.28
C VAL A 25 -6.86 -29.05 15.33
N ARG A 26 -6.53 -27.88 14.81
CA ARG A 26 -5.14 -27.37 14.69
C ARG A 26 -5.07 -25.89 15.01
N GLY A 27 -3.91 -25.45 15.42
CA GLY A 27 -3.69 -24.05 15.73
C GLY A 27 -2.32 -23.56 15.32
N ARG A 28 -2.22 -22.25 15.15
CA ARG A 28 -0.97 -21.55 14.90
C ARG A 28 -0.88 -20.31 15.75
N LEU A 29 0.30 -20.07 16.33
CA LEU A 29 0.63 -18.90 17.13
C LEU A 29 1.91 -18.28 16.55
N VAL A 30 1.87 -16.98 16.23
CA VAL A 30 3.03 -16.22 15.76
C VAL A 30 3.24 -15.03 16.69
N GLY A 31 4.46 -14.90 17.22
CA GLY A 31 4.90 -13.74 17.99
C GLY A 31 6.12 -13.10 17.35
N ALA A 32 6.11 -11.78 17.13
CA ALA A 32 7.26 -11.06 16.59
C ALA A 32 7.49 -9.74 17.33
N LYS A 33 8.77 -9.42 17.54
CA LYS A 33 9.21 -8.15 18.10
C LYS A 33 10.33 -7.57 17.24
N GLU A 34 10.16 -6.32 16.84
CA GLU A 34 11.11 -5.59 16.00
C GLU A 34 11.47 -4.25 16.64
N ARG A 35 12.75 -3.92 16.58
CA ARG A 35 13.26 -2.57 16.76
C ARG A 35 14.05 -2.20 15.50
N ARG A 36 13.81 -1.02 14.95
CA ARG A 36 14.47 -0.54 13.75
C ARG A 36 14.68 0.97 13.81
N GLY A 37 15.88 1.41 13.43
CA GLY A 37 16.16 2.79 13.05
C GLY A 37 15.90 3.02 11.54
N ASP A 38 16.38 4.13 11.03
CA ASP A 38 16.36 4.49 9.61
C ASP A 38 17.65 5.26 9.29
N THR A 39 17.94 5.46 8.03
CA THR A 39 18.97 6.40 7.56
C THR A 39 18.70 7.83 8.05
N MET A 40 17.42 8.18 8.26
CA MET A 40 17.00 9.46 8.85
C MET A 40 17.32 9.46 10.36
N ASP A 41 18.13 10.44 10.78
CA ASP A 41 18.48 10.64 12.18
C ASP A 41 17.24 10.82 13.07
N LEU A 42 17.35 10.43 14.33
CA LEU A 42 16.28 10.46 15.34
C LEU A 42 15.16 9.45 15.13
N TYR A 43 14.89 8.98 13.92
CA TYR A 43 13.81 8.04 13.67
C TYR A 43 14.12 6.67 14.25
N LYS A 44 13.21 6.18 15.08
CA LYS A 44 13.23 4.81 15.62
C LYS A 44 11.82 4.25 15.58
N LYS A 45 11.70 2.97 15.30
CA LYS A 45 10.41 2.26 15.29
C LYS A 45 10.52 0.98 16.11
N LYS A 46 9.56 0.76 16.99
CA LYS A 46 9.32 -0.52 17.64
C LYS A 46 8.02 -1.10 17.13
N ARG A 47 7.98 -2.40 16.89
CA ARG A 47 6.79 -3.13 16.48
C ARG A 47 6.70 -4.44 17.23
N ASP A 48 5.55 -4.68 17.84
CA ASP A 48 5.20 -5.96 18.48
C ASP A 48 3.98 -6.52 17.72
N VAL A 49 4.01 -7.83 17.42
CA VAL A 49 2.92 -8.55 16.73
C VAL A 49 2.66 -9.84 17.48
N LEU A 50 1.38 -10.13 17.70
CA LEU A 50 0.89 -11.43 18.14
C LEU A 50 -0.28 -11.82 17.23
N TYR A 51 -0.25 -13.03 16.70
CA TYR A 51 -1.29 -13.61 15.87
C TYR A 51 -1.61 -15.02 16.35
N GLY A 52 -2.88 -15.38 16.37
CA GLY A 52 -3.33 -16.73 16.69
C GLY A 52 -4.53 -17.14 15.85
N ILE A 53 -4.58 -18.41 15.46
CA ILE A 53 -5.71 -19.03 14.77
C ILE A 53 -5.93 -20.45 15.29
N ILE A 54 -7.19 -20.83 15.41
CA ILE A 54 -7.62 -22.21 15.60
C ILE A 54 -8.54 -22.57 14.43
N GLU A 55 -8.30 -23.73 13.85
CA GLU A 55 -9.11 -24.29 12.79
C GLU A 55 -9.62 -25.66 13.22
N ALA A 56 -10.88 -25.93 12.93
CA ALA A 56 -11.53 -27.20 13.24
C ALA A 56 -12.31 -27.72 12.01
N ASP A 57 -12.01 -28.94 11.58
CA ASP A 57 -12.80 -29.68 10.60
C ASP A 57 -13.99 -30.29 11.37
N VAL A 58 -15.12 -29.56 11.42
CA VAL A 58 -16.31 -29.91 12.19
C VAL A 58 -17.15 -30.97 11.49
N ALA A 59 -16.94 -31.15 10.19
CA ALA A 59 -17.46 -32.24 9.37
C ALA A 59 -16.48 -32.54 8.25
N GLU A 60 -16.65 -33.65 7.51
CA GLU A 60 -15.75 -34.11 6.47
C GLU A 60 -15.39 -33.04 5.41
N ALA A 61 -16.34 -32.15 5.12
CA ALA A 61 -16.16 -31.08 4.14
C ALA A 61 -16.40 -29.67 4.72
N THR A 62 -16.34 -29.50 6.04
CA THR A 62 -16.62 -28.21 6.70
C THR A 62 -15.52 -27.85 7.67
N THR A 63 -14.84 -26.75 7.39
CA THR A 63 -13.82 -26.17 8.26
C THR A 63 -14.32 -24.87 8.87
N VAL A 64 -14.16 -24.72 10.17
CA VAL A 64 -14.40 -23.48 10.91
C VAL A 64 -13.08 -22.94 11.41
N SER A 65 -12.81 -21.67 11.16
CA SER A 65 -11.61 -20.98 11.61
C SER A 65 -11.98 -19.77 12.46
N VAL A 66 -11.27 -19.60 13.59
CA VAL A 66 -11.38 -18.42 14.45
C VAL A 66 -9.99 -17.96 14.83
N GLY A 67 -9.75 -16.68 14.73
CA GLY A 67 -8.44 -16.13 15.04
C GLY A 67 -8.43 -14.63 15.26
N GLY A 68 -7.24 -14.12 15.48
CA GLY A 68 -7.03 -12.69 15.60
C GLY A 68 -5.57 -12.29 15.66
N SER A 69 -5.33 -11.00 15.55
CA SER A 69 -4.01 -10.40 15.66
C SER A 69 -4.02 -9.12 16.49
N VAL A 70 -2.89 -8.84 17.13
CA VAL A 70 -2.61 -7.58 17.80
C VAL A 70 -1.28 -7.06 17.28
N GLN A 71 -1.27 -5.82 16.78
CA GLN A 71 -0.04 -5.15 16.38
C GLN A 71 0.07 -3.80 17.08
N ARG A 72 1.23 -3.54 17.69
CA ARG A 72 1.59 -2.25 18.26
C ARG A 72 2.78 -1.68 17.51
N THR A 73 2.66 -0.44 17.03
CA THR A 73 3.75 0.26 16.34
C THR A 73 4.02 1.57 17.03
N ARG A 74 5.28 1.81 17.41
CA ARG A 74 5.73 2.96 18.20
C ARG A 74 6.92 3.63 17.51
N PRO A 75 6.68 4.44 16.47
CA PRO A 75 7.73 5.28 15.88
C PRO A 75 7.96 6.51 16.75
N SER A 76 9.21 6.98 16.81
CA SER A 76 9.61 8.21 17.51
C SER A 76 10.59 9.00 16.65
N GLY A 77 10.74 10.29 16.92
CA GLY A 77 11.57 11.19 16.11
C GLY A 77 11.02 11.36 14.69
N ILE A 78 9.73 11.21 14.51
CA ILE A 78 9.08 11.31 13.20
C ILE A 78 8.92 12.77 12.78
N SER A 79 8.97 13.04 11.48
CA SER A 79 8.60 14.31 10.89
C SER A 79 7.14 14.25 10.42
N TRP A 80 6.36 15.32 10.63
CA TRP A 80 5.03 15.47 10.04
C TRP A 80 5.10 16.03 8.62
N GLY A 81 5.99 15.94 7.94
CA GLY A 81 6.25 16.36 6.57
C GLY A 81 7.66 15.94 6.20
N GLY A 82 8.02 16.15 4.95
CA GLY A 82 9.37 15.95 4.48
C GLY A 82 10.27 17.16 4.79
N LEU A 83 11.48 17.09 4.29
CA LEU A 83 12.39 18.22 4.28
C LEU A 83 11.94 19.25 3.23
N PRO A 84 12.05 20.56 3.47
CA PRO A 84 11.81 21.57 2.45
C PRO A 84 12.61 21.27 1.18
N ALA A 85 11.92 21.25 0.04
CA ALA A 85 12.56 20.89 -1.23
C ALA A 85 13.36 22.04 -1.84
N LEU A 86 12.90 23.29 -1.61
CA LEU A 86 13.38 24.50 -2.23
C LEU A 86 13.70 25.56 -1.17
N ASP A 87 14.71 26.39 -1.47
CA ASP A 87 15.00 27.60 -0.69
C ASP A 87 14.06 28.76 -1.07
N ALA A 88 14.26 29.93 -0.44
CA ALA A 88 13.47 31.13 -0.69
C ALA A 88 13.59 31.66 -2.13
N ASP A 89 14.66 31.33 -2.85
CA ASP A 89 14.87 31.67 -4.25
C ASP A 89 14.28 30.63 -5.21
N GLY A 90 13.64 29.56 -4.69
CA GLY A 90 13.11 28.46 -5.48
C GLY A 90 14.17 27.46 -5.99
N LYS A 91 15.37 27.48 -5.43
CA LYS A 91 16.44 26.54 -5.78
C LYS A 91 16.32 25.25 -4.95
N PRO A 92 16.59 24.07 -5.54
CA PRO A 92 16.61 22.81 -4.80
C PRO A 92 17.65 22.80 -3.68
N ILE A 93 17.24 22.38 -2.49
CA ILE A 93 18.14 22.19 -1.35
C ILE A 93 18.66 20.75 -1.35
N ASP A 94 19.98 20.59 -1.31
CA ASP A 94 20.64 19.29 -1.17
C ASP A 94 20.92 18.98 0.30
N TRP A 95 19.92 18.44 1.00
CA TRP A 95 20.05 18.08 2.41
C TRP A 95 21.06 16.94 2.61
N PRO A 96 21.82 16.91 3.71
CA PRO A 96 22.63 15.76 4.08
C PRO A 96 21.79 14.47 4.17
N LYS A 97 22.43 13.32 3.95
CA LYS A 97 21.81 12.05 4.30
C LYS A 97 21.57 12.03 5.81
N GLY A 98 20.42 11.53 6.21
CA GLY A 98 20.09 11.48 7.62
C GLY A 98 19.41 12.73 8.17
N GLN A 99 19.40 13.85 7.43
CA GLN A 99 18.71 15.04 7.91
C GLN A 99 17.28 14.73 8.35
N ALA A 100 17.00 15.02 9.62
CA ALA A 100 15.67 14.86 10.23
C ALA A 100 15.03 16.22 10.49
N MET A 101 13.70 16.22 10.62
CA MET A 101 12.91 17.40 11.04
C MET A 101 11.91 17.06 12.14
N GLY A 102 11.89 15.83 12.62
CA GLY A 102 11.10 15.42 13.76
C GLY A 102 11.71 15.88 15.07
N ALA A 103 10.91 16.30 16.03
CA ALA A 103 11.37 16.49 17.40
C ALA A 103 11.56 15.12 18.10
N LYS A 104 12.44 15.03 19.09
CA LYS A 104 12.66 13.79 19.87
C LYS A 104 11.38 13.28 20.53
N TRP A 105 10.45 14.17 20.89
CA TRP A 105 9.14 13.81 21.45
C TRP A 105 8.10 13.44 20.40
N SER A 106 8.30 13.78 19.11
CA SER A 106 7.33 13.49 18.07
C SER A 106 7.22 11.99 17.82
N ARG A 107 5.98 11.52 17.68
CA ARG A 107 5.67 10.10 17.50
C ARG A 107 4.34 9.93 16.79
N TRP A 108 4.09 8.72 16.31
CA TRP A 108 2.80 8.29 15.75
C TRP A 108 2.51 6.87 16.22
N ASP A 109 2.08 6.77 17.46
CA ASP A 109 1.76 5.48 18.07
C ASP A 109 0.50 4.91 17.44
N THR A 110 0.52 3.63 17.04
CA THR A 110 -0.65 2.92 16.52
C THR A 110 -0.82 1.59 17.21
N ASP A 111 -2.08 1.26 17.55
CA ASP A 111 -2.52 -0.05 17.99
C ASP A 111 -3.58 -0.57 17.01
N SER A 112 -3.40 -1.81 16.53
CA SER A 112 -4.33 -2.49 15.64
C SER A 112 -4.70 -3.84 16.21
N HIS A 113 -5.98 -4.14 16.25
CA HIS A 113 -6.55 -5.42 16.66
C HIS A 113 -7.41 -5.95 15.52
N GLU A 114 -7.28 -7.22 15.23
CA GLU A 114 -8.11 -7.92 14.27
C GLU A 114 -8.68 -9.17 14.92
N TYR A 115 -9.95 -9.42 14.67
CA TYR A 115 -10.65 -10.66 15.06
C TYR A 115 -11.40 -11.17 13.85
N PHE A 116 -11.32 -12.46 13.60
CA PHE A 116 -12.03 -13.03 12.45
C PHE A 116 -12.60 -14.41 12.79
N ALA A 117 -13.68 -14.72 12.08
CA ALA A 117 -14.26 -16.05 12.04
C ALA A 117 -14.65 -16.38 10.60
N GLN A 118 -14.45 -17.63 10.20
CA GLN A 118 -14.75 -18.11 8.86
C GLN A 118 -15.31 -19.53 8.91
N VAL A 119 -16.27 -19.81 8.04
CA VAL A 119 -16.77 -21.15 7.77
C VAL A 119 -16.60 -21.42 6.28
N GLU A 120 -15.97 -22.54 5.94
CA GLU A 120 -15.85 -23.04 4.58
C GLU A 120 -16.52 -24.41 4.49
N HIS A 121 -17.28 -24.62 3.40
CA HIS A 121 -17.95 -25.88 3.13
C HIS A 121 -17.78 -26.28 1.67
N GLY A 122 -17.27 -27.50 1.45
CA GLY A 122 -17.20 -28.14 0.14
C GLY A 122 -18.38 -29.06 -0.10
N PHE A 123 -19.19 -28.78 -1.12
CA PHE A 123 -20.33 -29.63 -1.48
C PHE A 123 -19.90 -30.84 -2.34
N ALA A 124 -20.65 -31.92 -2.26
CA ALA A 124 -20.36 -33.16 -3.01
C ALA A 124 -20.33 -32.95 -4.56
N ASN A 125 -21.00 -31.92 -5.07
CA ASN A 125 -20.98 -31.55 -6.49
C ASN A 125 -19.74 -30.73 -6.91
N GLY A 126 -18.77 -30.51 -6.00
CA GLY A 126 -17.55 -29.73 -6.23
C GLY A 126 -17.74 -28.23 -6.13
N TRP A 127 -18.84 -27.75 -5.54
CA TRP A 127 -19.02 -26.34 -5.19
C TRP A 127 -18.42 -26.04 -3.83
N ASN A 128 -17.99 -24.80 -3.62
CA ASN A 128 -17.49 -24.32 -2.35
C ASN A 128 -18.31 -23.11 -1.89
N ALA A 129 -18.60 -23.03 -0.61
CA ALA A 129 -19.18 -21.87 0.02
C ALA A 129 -18.29 -21.38 1.16
N ARG A 130 -18.17 -20.07 1.30
CA ARG A 130 -17.45 -19.41 2.38
C ARG A 130 -18.28 -18.32 2.99
N LEU A 131 -18.34 -18.26 4.33
CA LEU A 131 -18.85 -17.15 5.10
C LEU A 131 -17.73 -16.63 6.00
N SER A 132 -17.60 -15.32 6.09
CA SER A 132 -16.57 -14.69 6.90
C SER A 132 -17.08 -13.46 7.64
N TYR A 133 -16.55 -13.25 8.82
CA TYR A 133 -16.68 -12.03 9.58
C TYR A 133 -15.29 -11.58 10.04
N THR A 134 -15.01 -10.30 9.89
CA THR A 134 -13.77 -9.68 10.38
C THR A 134 -14.12 -8.38 11.10
N ARG A 135 -13.57 -8.20 12.30
CA ARG A 135 -13.58 -6.94 13.03
C ARG A 135 -12.16 -6.40 13.14
N LEU A 136 -11.98 -5.15 12.73
CA LEU A 136 -10.72 -4.39 12.79
C LEU A 136 -10.91 -3.20 13.74
N GLU A 137 -10.02 -3.04 14.70
CA GLU A 137 -9.98 -1.91 15.61
C GLU A 137 -8.61 -1.26 15.52
N ASN A 138 -8.59 0.02 15.17
CA ASN A 138 -7.35 0.79 15.06
C ASN A 138 -7.44 2.03 15.94
N THR A 139 -6.34 2.36 16.62
CA THR A 139 -6.21 3.63 17.34
C THR A 139 -4.84 4.23 17.07
N PHE A 140 -4.76 5.56 17.12
CA PHE A 140 -3.48 6.25 17.02
C PHE A 140 -3.41 7.46 17.94
N ASN A 141 -2.16 7.86 18.27
CA ASN A 141 -1.83 9.07 19.00
C ASN A 141 -0.54 9.67 18.42
N ALA A 142 -0.64 10.87 17.87
CA ALA A 142 0.39 11.49 17.07
C ALA A 142 0.62 12.96 17.45
N PRO A 143 1.42 13.29 18.48
CA PRO A 143 1.95 14.63 18.67
C PRO A 143 3.04 14.91 17.64
N LEU A 144 2.89 15.99 16.87
CA LEU A 144 3.66 16.27 15.67
C LEU A 144 4.17 17.72 15.63
N LEU A 145 5.32 17.87 14.97
CA LEU A 145 5.91 19.14 14.59
C LEU A 145 6.00 19.19 13.06
N PHE A 146 5.50 20.27 12.46
CA PHE A 146 5.60 20.56 11.04
C PHE A 146 6.40 21.85 10.80
N THR A 147 7.33 21.81 9.85
CA THR A 147 8.27 22.91 9.60
C THR A 147 8.49 23.22 8.12
N SER A 148 7.76 22.59 7.20
CA SER A 148 8.19 22.46 5.80
C SER A 148 7.33 23.13 4.74
N ASP A 149 6.28 23.88 5.08
CA ASP A 149 5.41 24.54 4.09
C ASP A 149 5.97 25.86 3.53
N VAL A 150 7.01 26.44 4.16
CA VAL A 150 7.60 27.71 3.77
C VAL A 150 9.05 27.51 3.33
N PRO A 151 9.52 28.28 2.36
CA PRO A 151 10.91 28.25 1.97
C PRO A 151 11.82 28.50 3.16
N VAL A 152 12.82 27.64 3.31
CA VAL A 152 13.88 27.86 4.29
C VAL A 152 14.66 29.10 3.86
N THR A 153 14.80 30.09 4.75
CA THR A 153 15.65 31.25 4.48
C THR A 153 17.10 30.81 4.22
N ILE A 154 17.88 31.68 3.59
CA ILE A 154 19.30 31.38 3.29
C ILE A 154 20.10 31.06 4.56
N ASP A 155 19.65 31.58 5.72
CA ASP A 155 20.25 31.34 7.04
C ASP A 155 19.79 30.01 7.67
N GLY A 156 18.87 29.27 7.05
CA GLY A 156 18.42 27.97 7.52
C GLY A 156 17.19 27.96 8.39
N PHE A 157 16.55 29.10 8.60
CA PHE A 157 15.33 29.20 9.41
C PHE A 157 14.08 28.94 8.57
N SER A 158 13.18 28.16 9.14
CA SER A 158 11.83 27.97 8.64
C SER A 158 10.90 29.10 9.12
N SER A 159 9.66 29.09 8.68
CA SER A 159 8.60 29.90 9.31
C SER A 159 8.24 29.36 10.70
N ALA A 160 7.27 30.00 11.33
CA ALA A 160 6.70 29.53 12.60
C ALA A 160 6.30 28.05 12.48
N PRO A 161 6.67 27.20 13.45
CA PRO A 161 6.32 25.79 13.43
C PRO A 161 4.81 25.61 13.59
N LEU A 162 4.24 24.62 12.92
CA LEU A 162 2.89 24.17 13.22
C LEU A 162 2.97 22.98 14.18
N LEU A 163 2.32 23.12 15.32
CA LEU A 163 2.29 22.15 16.40
C LEU A 163 0.88 21.60 16.49
N ARG A 164 0.73 20.30 16.29
CA ARG A 164 -0.57 19.66 16.41
C ARG A 164 -0.43 18.24 16.95
N LYS A 165 -1.33 17.88 17.85
CA LYS A 165 -1.45 16.50 18.32
C LYS A 165 -2.74 15.92 17.78
N PHE A 166 -2.64 14.78 17.10
CA PHE A 166 -3.78 14.02 16.64
C PHE A 166 -4.00 12.79 17.51
N LYS A 167 -5.26 12.44 17.73
CA LYS A 167 -5.67 11.19 18.34
C LYS A 167 -6.92 10.71 17.64
N GLY A 168 -6.95 9.44 17.25
CA GLY A 168 -8.09 8.92 16.52
C GLY A 168 -8.16 7.41 16.59
N GLY A 169 -9.18 6.87 15.94
CA GLY A 169 -9.37 5.44 15.81
C GLY A 169 -10.49 5.11 14.83
N SER A 170 -10.60 3.83 14.53
CA SER A 170 -11.69 3.28 13.73
C SER A 170 -12.02 1.87 14.17
N ASP A 171 -13.31 1.58 14.17
CA ASP A 171 -13.85 0.23 14.27
C ASP A 171 -14.49 -0.14 12.94
N GLN A 172 -14.10 -1.27 12.38
CA GLN A 172 -14.62 -1.76 11.13
C GLN A 172 -15.13 -3.18 11.29
N ASP A 173 -16.39 -3.40 10.91
CA ASP A 173 -17.01 -4.72 10.79
C ASP A 173 -17.16 -5.07 9.31
N VAL A 174 -16.68 -6.25 8.91
CA VAL A 174 -16.75 -6.75 7.52
C VAL A 174 -17.42 -8.12 7.53
N TYR A 175 -18.49 -8.24 6.79
CA TYR A 175 -19.21 -9.49 6.54
C TYR A 175 -19.02 -9.87 5.08
N GLY A 176 -18.64 -11.10 4.81
CA GLY A 176 -18.45 -11.64 3.47
C GLY A 176 -19.13 -13.00 3.31
N GLY A 177 -19.62 -13.24 2.10
CA GLY A 177 -20.08 -14.56 1.71
C GLY A 177 -19.81 -14.78 0.23
N SER A 178 -19.37 -15.98 -0.13
CA SER A 178 -19.17 -16.37 -1.52
C SER A 178 -19.53 -17.83 -1.74
N MET A 179 -19.90 -18.13 -2.96
CA MET A 179 -20.09 -19.48 -3.47
C MET A 179 -19.46 -19.56 -4.86
N ASP A 180 -18.63 -20.55 -5.08
CA ASP A 180 -18.02 -20.82 -6.37
C ASP A 180 -18.14 -22.29 -6.74
N GLY A 181 -18.08 -22.56 -8.04
CA GLY A 181 -18.13 -23.93 -8.52
C GLY A 181 -18.20 -24.04 -10.03
N GLY A 182 -18.24 -25.28 -10.48
CA GLY A 182 -18.42 -25.62 -11.88
C GLY A 182 -19.80 -26.24 -12.15
N PHE A 183 -20.28 -26.03 -13.36
CA PHE A 183 -21.48 -26.69 -13.89
C PHE A 183 -21.29 -27.07 -15.35
N ASP A 184 -21.97 -28.12 -15.79
CA ASP A 184 -21.93 -28.57 -17.18
C ASP A 184 -23.19 -28.10 -17.89
N ALA A 185 -23.02 -27.43 -19.02
CA ALA A 185 -24.07 -27.00 -19.91
C ALA A 185 -23.58 -26.94 -21.34
N PHE A 186 -24.46 -27.19 -22.31
CA PHE A 186 -24.13 -27.18 -23.75
C PHE A 186 -22.92 -28.04 -24.10
N GLY A 187 -22.73 -29.17 -23.40
CA GLY A 187 -21.63 -30.09 -23.57
C GLY A 187 -20.25 -29.59 -23.10
N ARG A 188 -20.22 -28.54 -22.28
CA ARG A 188 -18.98 -27.91 -21.79
C ARG A 188 -19.03 -27.60 -20.31
N ARG A 189 -17.84 -27.54 -19.71
CA ARG A 189 -17.65 -27.12 -18.32
C ARG A 189 -17.62 -25.58 -18.22
N HIS A 190 -18.42 -25.04 -17.34
CA HIS A 190 -18.50 -23.63 -16.98
C HIS A 190 -18.17 -23.43 -15.51
N GLN A 191 -17.81 -22.22 -15.13
CA GLN A 191 -17.53 -21.86 -13.73
C GLN A 191 -18.33 -20.61 -13.37
N PHE A 192 -18.78 -20.55 -12.12
CA PHE A 192 -19.37 -19.35 -11.56
C PHE A 192 -18.73 -18.99 -10.23
N ASN A 193 -18.80 -17.72 -9.88
CA ASN A 193 -18.54 -17.21 -8.54
C ASN A 193 -19.61 -16.16 -8.24
N LEU A 194 -20.29 -16.31 -7.11
CA LEU A 194 -21.27 -15.37 -6.59
C LEU A 194 -20.84 -14.94 -5.20
N GLY A 195 -21.06 -13.68 -4.85
CA GLY A 195 -20.73 -13.26 -3.50
C GLY A 195 -21.36 -11.94 -3.10
N PHE A 196 -21.31 -11.71 -1.79
CA PHE A 196 -21.66 -10.43 -1.20
C PHE A 196 -20.59 -9.97 -0.21
N SER A 197 -20.56 -8.67 0.03
CA SER A 197 -19.77 -8.06 1.10
C SER A 197 -20.55 -6.91 1.72
N HIS A 198 -20.46 -6.78 3.03
CA HIS A 198 -20.97 -5.62 3.75
C HIS A 198 -19.93 -5.15 4.76
N SER A 199 -19.57 -3.87 4.70
CA SER A 199 -18.60 -3.26 5.58
C SER A 199 -19.18 -2.01 6.23
N VAL A 200 -18.95 -1.85 7.53
CA VAL A 200 -19.27 -0.64 8.29
C VAL A 200 -18.01 -0.17 8.99
N ILE A 201 -17.61 1.06 8.72
CA ILE A 201 -16.48 1.73 9.37
C ILE A 201 -17.05 2.88 10.20
N ASN A 202 -16.71 2.91 11.49
CA ASN A 202 -16.92 4.06 12.34
C ASN A 202 -15.54 4.58 12.73
N ALA A 203 -15.22 5.80 12.34
CA ALA A 203 -13.95 6.44 12.64
C ALA A 203 -14.17 7.75 13.42
N TRP A 204 -13.20 8.10 14.23
CA TRP A 204 -13.17 9.36 14.92
C TRP A 204 -11.76 9.94 14.88
N ASN A 205 -11.68 11.27 14.82
CA ASN A 205 -10.43 12.02 14.84
C ASN A 205 -10.59 13.27 15.67
N GLN A 206 -9.62 13.52 16.52
CA GLN A 206 -9.52 14.71 17.32
C GLN A 206 -8.12 15.31 17.13
N SER A 207 -8.04 16.64 17.12
CA SER A 207 -6.75 17.32 17.14
C SER A 207 -6.71 18.38 18.23
N TRP A 208 -5.51 18.61 18.75
CA TRP A 208 -5.22 19.64 19.75
C TRP A 208 -4.08 20.50 19.26
N ASP A 209 -4.26 21.79 19.40
CA ASP A 209 -3.25 22.82 19.24
C ASP A 209 -2.71 23.23 20.62
N THR A 210 -1.79 24.17 20.65
CA THR A 210 -1.24 24.77 21.88
C THR A 210 -1.54 26.28 21.92
N SER A 211 -1.97 26.81 23.08
CA SER A 211 -2.29 28.20 23.26
C SER A 211 -1.07 29.14 23.21
N ASP A 212 0.12 28.56 23.43
CA ASP A 212 1.38 29.31 23.51
C ASP A 212 2.25 29.13 22.25
N GLN A 213 1.67 28.73 21.10
CA GLN A 213 2.41 28.45 19.86
C GLN A 213 3.38 29.57 19.46
N ALA A 214 3.01 30.83 19.65
CA ALA A 214 3.87 31.96 19.29
C ALA A 214 5.13 32.10 20.18
N THR A 215 5.20 31.39 21.30
CA THR A 215 6.35 31.42 22.21
C THR A 215 7.44 30.43 21.82
N TYR A 216 7.13 29.48 20.93
CA TYR A 216 8.10 28.47 20.50
C TYR A 216 9.11 29.06 19.51
N PRO A 217 10.38 28.63 19.59
CA PRO A 217 11.41 29.16 18.71
C PRO A 217 11.16 28.79 17.26
N ILE A 218 11.67 29.61 16.33
CA ILE A 218 11.72 29.25 14.92
C ILE A 218 12.75 28.12 14.75
N PRO A 219 12.39 26.98 14.08
CA PRO A 219 13.29 25.86 13.90
C PRO A 219 14.51 26.22 13.02
N ASP A 220 15.71 25.98 13.52
CA ASP A 220 16.93 25.95 12.70
C ASP A 220 17.03 24.59 12.01
N VAL A 221 16.59 24.54 10.77
CA VAL A 221 16.50 23.29 10.00
C VAL A 221 17.87 22.74 9.62
N LYS A 222 18.88 23.61 9.41
CA LYS A 222 20.23 23.18 9.04
C LYS A 222 21.00 22.55 10.18
N HIS A 223 20.75 22.99 11.42
CA HIS A 223 21.43 22.47 12.62
C HIS A 223 20.44 21.73 13.54
N TRP A 224 19.48 21.02 12.93
CA TRP A 224 18.43 20.35 13.66
C TRP A 224 18.95 19.18 14.49
N THR A 225 18.72 19.24 15.80
CA THR A 225 19.14 18.19 16.77
C THR A 225 17.97 17.36 17.28
N GLY A 226 16.72 17.78 16.98
CA GLY A 226 15.52 17.22 17.54
C GLY A 226 15.22 17.65 18.97
N ASP A 227 16.12 18.40 19.62
CA ASP A 227 15.92 18.99 20.94
C ASP A 227 15.05 20.24 20.80
N TRP A 228 13.76 20.03 20.91
CA TRP A 228 12.78 21.10 20.78
C TRP A 228 11.72 20.99 21.89
N PRO A 229 11.23 22.12 22.45
CA PRO A 229 10.32 22.09 23.59
C PRO A 229 9.07 21.26 23.33
N THR A 230 8.63 20.50 24.31
CA THR A 230 7.37 19.73 24.20
C THR A 230 6.19 20.65 24.42
N PRO A 231 5.25 20.72 23.45
CA PRO A 231 4.08 21.58 23.59
C PRO A 231 3.10 21.15 24.69
N ASN A 232 2.38 22.12 25.24
CA ASN A 232 1.21 21.89 26.05
C ASN A 232 -0.03 21.82 25.14
N TRP A 233 -0.65 20.65 25.02
CA TRP A 233 -1.78 20.39 24.12
C TRP A 233 -3.11 20.74 24.82
N ASP A 234 -3.45 22.01 24.91
CA ASP A 234 -4.54 22.54 25.76
C ASP A 234 -5.76 23.05 24.97
N ILE A 235 -5.68 23.17 23.63
CA ILE A 235 -6.78 23.61 22.78
C ILE A 235 -7.29 22.44 21.95
N LEU A 236 -8.54 21.99 22.17
CA LEU A 236 -9.21 21.07 21.25
C LEU A 236 -9.59 21.83 19.98
N ALA A 237 -8.85 21.61 18.90
CA ALA A 237 -9.03 22.30 17.63
C ALA A 237 -10.07 21.62 16.73
N LEU A 238 -10.13 20.29 16.76
CA LEU A 238 -11.03 19.51 15.90
C LEU A 238 -11.57 18.30 16.67
N SER A 239 -12.85 17.98 16.43
CA SER A 239 -13.46 16.70 16.82
C SER A 239 -14.42 16.26 15.72
N GLN A 240 -14.05 15.19 15.01
CA GLN A 240 -14.81 14.65 13.89
C GLN A 240 -15.12 13.18 14.09
N THR A 241 -16.28 12.76 13.61
CA THR A 241 -16.61 11.35 13.43
C THR A 241 -17.00 11.10 11.98
N HIS A 242 -16.66 9.93 11.50
CA HIS A 242 -16.91 9.51 10.14
C HIS A 242 -17.49 8.10 10.14
N ARG A 243 -18.56 7.90 9.38
CA ARG A 243 -19.18 6.60 9.24
C ARG A 243 -19.37 6.26 7.78
N ASP A 244 -18.70 5.18 7.34
CA ASP A 244 -18.86 4.60 6.01
C ASP A 244 -19.55 3.26 6.07
N LYS A 245 -20.46 3.03 5.12
CA LYS A 245 -21.04 1.72 4.87
C LYS A 245 -20.86 1.40 3.39
N GLN A 246 -20.42 0.20 3.13
CA GLN A 246 -20.34 -0.31 1.77
C GLN A 246 -20.99 -1.68 1.68
N THR A 247 -21.96 -1.82 0.79
CA THR A 247 -22.58 -3.10 0.46
C THR A 247 -22.29 -3.42 -0.99
N GLY A 248 -21.87 -4.65 -1.27
CA GLY A 248 -21.62 -5.11 -2.62
C GLY A 248 -22.15 -6.51 -2.84
N VAL A 249 -22.77 -6.73 -3.99
CA VAL A 249 -23.15 -8.06 -4.49
C VAL A 249 -22.52 -8.22 -5.87
N TYR A 250 -21.91 -9.36 -6.13
CA TYR A 250 -21.22 -9.61 -7.39
C TYR A 250 -21.47 -11.02 -7.90
N GLY A 251 -21.40 -11.15 -9.22
CA GLY A 251 -21.44 -12.43 -9.90
C GLY A 251 -20.47 -12.46 -11.06
N THR A 252 -19.80 -13.59 -11.24
CA THR A 252 -18.86 -13.88 -12.32
C THR A 252 -19.21 -15.19 -12.98
N LEU A 253 -19.13 -15.25 -14.29
CA LEU A 253 -19.25 -16.47 -15.11
C LEU A 253 -18.01 -16.62 -15.99
N ARG A 254 -17.41 -17.80 -15.98
CA ARG A 254 -16.42 -18.22 -16.98
C ARG A 254 -17.05 -19.31 -17.84
N LEU A 255 -17.36 -18.97 -19.08
CA LEU A 255 -18.03 -19.83 -20.05
C LEU A 255 -17.01 -20.40 -21.03
N GLY A 256 -16.93 -21.71 -21.14
CA GLY A 256 -16.22 -22.39 -22.22
C GLY A 256 -17.04 -22.31 -23.51
N LEU A 257 -16.67 -21.45 -24.45
CA LEU A 257 -17.37 -21.32 -25.74
C LEU A 257 -16.90 -22.37 -26.73
N THR A 258 -15.59 -22.62 -26.76
CA THR A 258 -14.94 -23.74 -27.44
C THR A 258 -13.90 -24.36 -26.50
N ASP A 259 -13.12 -25.33 -26.96
CA ASP A 259 -12.05 -25.89 -26.14
C ASP A 259 -10.93 -24.90 -25.87
N SER A 260 -10.74 -23.93 -26.79
CA SER A 260 -9.70 -22.90 -26.70
C SER A 260 -10.24 -21.50 -26.38
N LEU A 261 -11.56 -21.25 -26.49
CA LEU A 261 -12.15 -19.92 -26.33
C LEU A 261 -13.03 -19.88 -25.07
N HIS A 262 -12.69 -18.97 -24.17
CA HIS A 262 -13.46 -18.75 -22.94
C HIS A 262 -13.90 -17.30 -22.80
N LEU A 263 -15.16 -17.11 -22.42
CA LEU A 263 -15.72 -15.81 -22.05
C LEU A 263 -15.76 -15.70 -20.52
N LEU A 264 -15.14 -14.66 -20.00
CA LEU A 264 -15.26 -14.23 -18.59
C LEU A 264 -16.15 -13.00 -18.55
N THR A 265 -17.25 -13.04 -17.81
CA THR A 265 -18.14 -11.89 -17.67
C THR A 265 -18.73 -11.84 -16.27
N GLY A 266 -19.11 -10.65 -15.85
CA GLY A 266 -19.74 -10.45 -14.56
C GLY A 266 -20.04 -9.00 -14.29
N ALA A 267 -20.63 -8.76 -13.13
CA ALA A 267 -20.91 -7.43 -12.63
C ALA A 267 -20.88 -7.40 -11.10
N ARG A 268 -20.60 -6.22 -10.56
CA ARG A 268 -20.74 -5.91 -9.15
C ARG A 268 -21.68 -4.74 -9.00
N TRP A 269 -22.74 -4.90 -8.22
CA TRP A 269 -23.49 -3.79 -7.65
C TRP A 269 -22.83 -3.37 -6.35
N THR A 270 -22.61 -2.06 -6.21
CA THR A 270 -22.04 -1.46 -4.99
C THR A 270 -22.93 -0.32 -4.53
N ARG A 271 -23.27 -0.30 -3.25
CA ARG A 271 -23.85 0.85 -2.57
C ARG A 271 -22.88 1.33 -1.52
N TRP A 272 -22.52 2.59 -1.58
CA TRP A 272 -21.64 3.26 -0.64
C TRP A 272 -22.37 4.44 0.00
N GLU A 273 -22.31 4.52 1.31
CA GLU A 273 -22.90 5.56 2.14
C GLU A 273 -21.82 6.14 3.04
N SER A 274 -21.71 7.46 3.12
CA SER A 274 -20.77 8.12 4.00
C SER A 274 -21.39 9.29 4.70
N THR A 275 -21.09 9.44 5.99
CA THR A 275 -21.57 10.54 6.83
C THR A 275 -20.40 11.03 7.68
N GLU A 276 -20.16 12.34 7.67
CA GLU A 276 -19.22 13.01 8.55
C GLU A 276 -19.96 13.96 9.50
N THR A 277 -19.50 14.01 10.74
CA THR A 277 -19.98 14.93 11.75
C THR A 277 -18.79 15.64 12.39
N SER A 278 -18.80 16.96 12.41
CA SER A 278 -17.77 17.80 13.02
C SER A 278 -18.39 18.69 14.08
N GLY A 279 -17.81 18.70 15.30
CA GLY A 279 -18.33 19.48 16.42
C GLY A 279 -19.79 19.15 16.80
N GLY A 280 -20.27 17.93 16.51
CA GLY A 280 -21.64 17.49 16.75
C GLY A 280 -22.66 17.88 15.66
N VAL A 281 -22.20 18.54 14.59
CA VAL A 281 -23.04 18.94 13.44
C VAL A 281 -22.69 18.06 12.25
N THR A 282 -23.71 17.51 11.57
CA THR A 282 -23.48 16.73 10.33
C THR A 282 -22.99 17.67 9.24
N GLY A 283 -21.74 17.47 8.80
CA GLY A 283 -21.11 18.25 7.74
C GLY A 283 -21.57 17.78 6.36
N TYR A 284 -21.67 16.45 6.15
CA TYR A 284 -22.24 15.87 4.94
C TYR A 284 -22.79 14.46 5.17
N SER A 285 -23.68 14.05 4.25
CA SER A 285 -24.16 12.68 4.14
C SER A 285 -24.43 12.37 2.68
N HIS A 286 -23.73 11.38 2.13
CA HIS A 286 -23.84 11.00 0.72
C HIS A 286 -24.06 9.51 0.55
N THR A 287 -24.82 9.17 -0.49
CA THR A 287 -25.06 7.79 -0.90
C THR A 287 -24.90 7.69 -2.40
N TYR A 288 -24.08 6.74 -2.82
CA TYR A 288 -23.89 6.39 -4.23
C TYR A 288 -24.17 4.90 -4.44
N SER A 289 -24.75 4.58 -5.59
CA SER A 289 -24.96 3.20 -6.01
C SER A 289 -24.57 3.03 -7.46
N GLU A 290 -23.82 2.00 -7.78
CA GLU A 290 -23.28 1.78 -9.11
C GLU A 290 -23.22 0.30 -9.44
N VAL A 291 -23.42 -0.06 -10.71
CA VAL A 291 -23.15 -1.38 -11.26
C VAL A 291 -21.92 -1.31 -12.15
N THR A 292 -20.87 -2.02 -11.79
CA THR A 292 -19.62 -2.10 -12.52
C THR A 292 -19.52 -3.43 -13.27
N PRO A 293 -19.88 -3.50 -14.56
CA PRO A 293 -19.71 -4.69 -15.37
C PRO A 293 -18.26 -4.86 -15.81
N TYR A 294 -17.90 -6.10 -16.12
CA TYR A 294 -16.67 -6.44 -16.82
C TYR A 294 -16.88 -7.60 -17.78
N VAL A 295 -16.06 -7.66 -18.80
CA VAL A 295 -16.04 -8.74 -19.78
C VAL A 295 -14.62 -8.98 -20.27
N GLY A 296 -14.25 -10.23 -20.47
CA GLY A 296 -12.99 -10.64 -21.04
C GLY A 296 -13.15 -11.89 -21.92
N LEU A 297 -12.33 -11.96 -22.94
CA LEU A 297 -12.17 -13.15 -23.76
C LEU A 297 -10.75 -13.66 -23.63
N THR A 298 -10.59 -14.96 -23.45
CA THR A 298 -9.30 -15.63 -23.51
C THR A 298 -9.34 -16.67 -24.62
N TYR A 299 -8.27 -16.72 -25.43
CA TYR A 299 -8.11 -17.69 -26.50
C TYR A 299 -6.77 -18.40 -26.39
N ASP A 300 -6.82 -19.70 -26.14
CA ASP A 300 -5.64 -20.55 -26.08
C ASP A 300 -5.15 -20.82 -27.51
N LEU A 301 -4.07 -20.14 -27.90
CA LEU A 301 -3.44 -20.27 -29.20
C LEU A 301 -2.81 -21.65 -29.36
N ASN A 302 -2.26 -22.17 -28.29
CA ASN A 302 -1.74 -23.52 -28.10
C ASN A 302 -1.48 -23.77 -26.60
N ASP A 303 -0.87 -24.89 -26.24
CA ASP A 303 -0.57 -25.28 -24.85
C ASP A 303 0.36 -24.31 -24.11
N THR A 304 1.05 -23.43 -24.82
CA THR A 304 2.01 -22.46 -24.26
C THR A 304 1.46 -21.05 -24.20
N TYR A 305 0.68 -20.62 -25.19
CA TYR A 305 0.28 -19.23 -25.36
C TYR A 305 -1.24 -19.04 -25.27
N THR A 306 -1.67 -18.07 -24.44
CA THR A 306 -3.06 -17.62 -24.35
C THR A 306 -3.12 -16.12 -24.63
N ALA A 307 -3.87 -15.73 -25.66
CA ALA A 307 -4.21 -14.32 -25.92
C ALA A 307 -5.47 -13.93 -25.14
N TYR A 308 -5.56 -12.66 -24.75
CA TYR A 308 -6.77 -12.15 -24.09
C TYR A 308 -7.05 -10.70 -24.44
N VAL A 309 -8.32 -10.31 -24.28
CA VAL A 309 -8.80 -8.93 -24.26
C VAL A 309 -9.78 -8.78 -23.12
N SER A 310 -9.80 -7.60 -22.48
CA SER A 310 -10.73 -7.32 -21.39
C SER A 310 -11.21 -5.88 -21.38
N TYR A 311 -12.39 -5.69 -20.82
CA TYR A 311 -13.02 -4.42 -20.52
C TYR A 311 -13.54 -4.44 -19.09
N THR A 312 -13.25 -3.40 -18.30
CA THR A 312 -13.72 -3.25 -16.93
C THR A 312 -14.17 -1.81 -16.67
N ASN A 313 -15.22 -1.65 -15.86
CA ASN A 313 -15.64 -0.33 -15.37
C ASN A 313 -14.98 -0.01 -14.03
N ILE A 314 -14.80 1.29 -13.79
CA ILE A 314 -14.25 1.86 -12.56
C ILE A 314 -15.34 2.73 -11.91
N PHE A 315 -15.52 2.54 -10.63
CA PHE A 315 -16.34 3.37 -9.75
C PHE A 315 -15.55 3.61 -8.47
N GLN A 316 -15.24 4.88 -8.18
CA GLN A 316 -14.43 5.26 -7.02
C GLN A 316 -15.06 6.46 -6.30
N PRO A 317 -15.74 6.27 -5.16
CA PRO A 317 -16.16 7.37 -4.31
C PRO A 317 -14.97 8.24 -3.88
N GLN A 318 -15.16 9.54 -3.85
CA GLN A 318 -14.17 10.53 -3.45
C GLN A 318 -14.70 11.34 -2.27
N MET A 319 -13.86 11.46 -1.22
CA MET A 319 -14.18 12.16 0.03
C MET A 319 -13.43 13.49 0.10
N VAL A 320 -13.58 14.30 -0.95
CA VAL A 320 -12.85 15.57 -1.07
C VAL A 320 -13.79 16.70 -1.46
N LYS A 321 -13.45 17.92 -1.07
CA LYS A 321 -14.22 19.14 -1.36
C LYS A 321 -13.62 19.89 -2.54
N THR A 322 -14.47 20.41 -3.38
CA THR A 322 -14.10 21.33 -4.45
C THR A 322 -13.89 22.75 -3.90
N ARG A 323 -13.42 23.67 -4.72
CA ARG A 323 -13.11 25.03 -4.30
C ARG A 323 -14.32 25.81 -3.77
N ASP A 324 -15.53 25.46 -4.19
CA ASP A 324 -16.80 26.02 -3.69
C ASP A 324 -17.35 25.26 -2.47
N TRP A 325 -16.53 24.38 -1.87
CA TRP A 325 -16.83 23.57 -0.69
C TRP A 325 -17.96 22.54 -0.89
N SER A 326 -18.36 22.31 -2.13
CA SER A 326 -19.20 21.17 -2.45
C SER A 326 -18.38 19.86 -2.45
N MET A 327 -19.03 18.75 -2.17
CA MET A 327 -18.39 17.43 -2.25
C MET A 327 -18.18 17.03 -3.71
N ALA A 328 -17.00 16.51 -4.02
CA ALA A 328 -16.74 15.86 -5.29
C ALA A 328 -17.62 14.61 -5.42
N GLY A 329 -18.19 14.39 -6.60
CA GLY A 329 -18.83 13.14 -6.95
C GLY A 329 -17.83 11.98 -7.09
N PRO A 330 -18.31 10.74 -7.27
CA PRO A 330 -17.43 9.61 -7.56
C PRO A 330 -16.67 9.81 -8.88
N ALA A 331 -15.43 9.34 -8.93
CA ALA A 331 -14.72 9.19 -10.18
C ALA A 331 -15.19 7.90 -10.90
N TYR A 332 -15.42 8.02 -12.21
CA TYR A 332 -15.84 6.93 -13.08
C TYR A 332 -14.79 6.66 -14.16
N GLY A 333 -14.80 5.46 -14.70
CA GLY A 333 -13.92 5.17 -15.82
C GLY A 333 -14.07 3.77 -16.38
N HIS A 334 -13.24 3.49 -17.38
CA HIS A 334 -13.12 2.18 -17.98
C HIS A 334 -11.67 1.87 -18.31
N ASN A 335 -11.37 0.59 -18.24
CA ASN A 335 -10.08 0.05 -18.64
C ASN A 335 -10.28 -0.95 -19.78
N TYR A 336 -9.46 -0.81 -20.81
CA TYR A 336 -9.30 -1.74 -21.91
C TYR A 336 -7.91 -2.34 -21.83
N GLU A 337 -7.81 -3.64 -21.97
CA GLU A 337 -6.54 -4.32 -21.96
C GLU A 337 -6.54 -5.45 -22.98
N ALA A 338 -5.41 -5.63 -23.67
CA ALA A 338 -5.16 -6.75 -24.55
C ALA A 338 -3.75 -7.27 -24.33
N GLY A 339 -3.58 -8.60 -24.30
CA GLY A 339 -2.28 -9.17 -24.02
C GLY A 339 -2.15 -10.62 -24.41
N VAL A 340 -0.93 -11.12 -24.23
CA VAL A 340 -0.58 -12.53 -24.40
C VAL A 340 0.13 -13.00 -23.14
N LYS A 341 -0.27 -14.15 -22.64
CA LYS A 341 0.37 -14.88 -21.55
C LYS A 341 1.03 -16.13 -22.12
N ALA A 342 2.17 -16.50 -21.57
CA ALA A 342 2.87 -17.72 -21.94
C ALA A 342 3.27 -18.49 -20.69
N SER A 343 3.19 -19.83 -20.78
CA SER A 343 3.59 -20.75 -19.71
C SER A 343 4.57 -21.76 -20.29
N TYR A 344 5.82 -21.72 -19.82
CA TYR A 344 6.91 -22.56 -20.26
C TYR A 344 7.33 -23.54 -19.16
N LEU A 345 8.04 -24.60 -19.54
CA LEU A 345 8.66 -25.56 -18.63
C LEU A 345 7.63 -26.16 -17.63
N ASP A 346 6.47 -26.57 -18.14
CA ASP A 346 5.36 -27.14 -17.36
C ASP A 346 4.87 -26.17 -16.24
N GLY A 347 4.73 -24.88 -16.57
CA GLY A 347 4.24 -23.85 -15.66
C GLY A 347 5.28 -23.24 -14.72
N ARG A 348 6.54 -23.71 -14.78
CA ARG A 348 7.61 -23.19 -13.92
C ARG A 348 8.10 -21.80 -14.31
N LEU A 349 7.97 -21.41 -15.59
CA LEU A 349 8.33 -20.10 -16.10
C LEU A 349 7.13 -19.49 -16.83
N ASN A 350 6.66 -18.33 -16.35
CA ASN A 350 5.52 -17.61 -16.92
C ASN A 350 5.96 -16.26 -17.45
N ALA A 351 5.40 -15.87 -18.60
CA ALA A 351 5.61 -14.55 -19.19
C ALA A 351 4.27 -13.91 -19.58
N SER A 352 4.21 -12.60 -19.55
CA SER A 352 3.07 -11.84 -20.09
C SER A 352 3.52 -10.55 -20.72
N VAL A 353 2.78 -10.12 -21.74
CA VAL A 353 2.87 -8.77 -22.33
C VAL A 353 1.45 -8.26 -22.53
N ALA A 354 1.17 -7.05 -22.09
CA ALA A 354 -0.12 -6.41 -22.23
C ALA A 354 0.01 -4.95 -22.64
N VAL A 355 -0.97 -4.46 -23.39
CA VAL A 355 -1.21 -3.04 -23.65
C VAL A 355 -2.53 -2.65 -23.03
N PHE A 356 -2.59 -1.46 -22.43
CA PHE A 356 -3.79 -1.01 -21.75
C PHE A 356 -4.10 0.47 -22.01
N GLN A 357 -5.37 0.80 -21.87
CA GLN A 357 -5.86 2.17 -21.81
C GLN A 357 -6.90 2.28 -20.69
N THR A 358 -6.69 3.24 -19.79
CA THR A 358 -7.64 3.60 -18.75
C THR A 358 -8.12 5.03 -19.02
N ASP A 359 -9.41 5.21 -19.18
CA ASP A 359 -10.08 6.51 -19.26
C ASP A 359 -10.84 6.73 -17.95
N GLN A 360 -10.61 7.87 -17.27
CA GLN A 360 -11.31 8.25 -16.06
C GLN A 360 -11.90 9.65 -16.20
N LYS A 361 -13.05 9.89 -15.58
CA LYS A 361 -13.74 11.18 -15.47
C LYS A 361 -13.93 11.54 -14.01
N ASP A 362 -14.11 12.82 -13.76
CA ASP A 362 -14.43 13.38 -12.44
C ASP A 362 -13.38 13.06 -11.37
N VAL A 363 -12.11 12.89 -11.79
CA VAL A 363 -10.99 12.62 -10.88
C VAL A 363 -10.61 13.89 -10.14
N ALA A 364 -10.62 13.86 -8.81
CA ALA A 364 -10.18 14.97 -7.98
C ALA A 364 -8.65 15.07 -7.97
N GLU A 365 -8.12 16.27 -8.24
CA GLU A 365 -6.71 16.62 -8.10
C GLU A 365 -6.56 17.77 -7.10
N TYR A 366 -5.60 17.67 -6.18
CA TYR A 366 -5.39 18.65 -5.13
C TYR A 366 -5.12 20.04 -5.72
N GLY A 367 -5.92 21.01 -5.32
CA GLY A 367 -5.89 22.38 -5.83
C GLY A 367 -5.21 23.37 -4.90
N GLY A 368 -5.27 23.13 -3.60
CA GLY A 368 -4.69 24.02 -2.60
C GLY A 368 -5.31 23.84 -1.21
N TYR A 369 -4.85 24.65 -0.28
CA TYR A 369 -5.33 24.70 1.10
C TYR A 369 -6.05 26.03 1.36
N ASP A 370 -7.19 25.99 2.04
CA ASP A 370 -7.91 27.18 2.49
C ASP A 370 -7.79 27.31 4.00
N TYR A 371 -7.04 28.32 4.43
CA TYR A 371 -6.83 28.60 5.85
C TYR A 371 -8.10 29.05 6.59
N ALA A 372 -9.11 29.57 5.88
CA ALA A 372 -10.37 29.96 6.51
C ALA A 372 -11.23 28.76 6.91
N HIS A 373 -11.09 27.68 6.20
CA HIS A 373 -11.82 26.43 6.45
C HIS A 373 -10.95 25.34 7.10
N ASP A 374 -9.65 25.59 7.27
CA ASP A 374 -8.64 24.64 7.78
C ASP A 374 -8.66 23.30 7.02
N ASP A 375 -8.83 23.34 5.69
CA ASP A 375 -9.00 22.15 4.84
C ASP A 375 -8.44 22.36 3.43
N GLY A 376 -8.17 21.25 2.73
CA GLY A 376 -7.76 21.25 1.33
C GLY A 376 -8.95 21.27 0.37
N TRP A 377 -8.79 21.93 -0.77
CA TRP A 377 -9.75 21.91 -1.85
C TRP A 377 -9.16 21.26 -3.11
N TYR A 378 -10.04 20.76 -3.99
CA TYR A 378 -9.64 19.95 -5.14
C TYR A 378 -10.26 20.47 -6.43
N TYR A 379 -9.53 20.33 -7.54
CA TYR A 379 -10.10 20.44 -8.87
C TYR A 379 -10.73 19.11 -9.28
N ILE A 380 -11.80 19.19 -10.04
CA ILE A 380 -12.34 18.01 -10.72
C ILE A 380 -11.81 18.04 -12.16
N LEU A 381 -11.01 17.05 -12.52
CA LEU A 381 -10.54 16.87 -13.88
C LEU A 381 -11.67 16.31 -14.73
N ASP A 382 -11.98 16.99 -15.84
CA ASP A 382 -13.01 16.61 -16.80
C ASP A 382 -12.72 15.25 -17.48
N GLY A 383 -11.49 14.84 -17.46
CA GLY A 383 -11.07 13.51 -17.87
C GLY A 383 -9.56 13.32 -17.82
N THR A 384 -9.16 12.09 -17.58
CA THR A 384 -7.76 11.66 -17.69
C THR A 384 -7.68 10.38 -18.50
N ARG A 385 -6.64 10.27 -19.31
CA ARG A 385 -6.33 9.06 -20.07
C ARG A 385 -4.95 8.56 -19.76
N THR A 386 -4.86 7.32 -19.29
CA THR A 386 -3.61 6.61 -19.08
C THR A 386 -3.47 5.51 -20.13
N ARG A 387 -2.36 5.50 -20.87
CA ARG A 387 -2.00 4.45 -21.81
C ARG A 387 -0.65 3.88 -21.46
N GLY A 388 -0.49 2.60 -21.69
CA GLY A 388 0.77 1.95 -21.41
C GLY A 388 0.88 0.55 -21.94
N PHE A 389 2.03 -0.04 -21.65
CA PHE A 389 2.25 -1.47 -21.78
C PHE A 389 3.03 -2.01 -20.60
N GLU A 390 2.86 -3.30 -20.36
CA GLU A 390 3.52 -4.06 -19.31
C GLU A 390 4.11 -5.34 -19.90
N ALA A 391 5.29 -5.73 -19.38
CA ALA A 391 5.91 -7.00 -19.69
C ALA A 391 6.43 -7.63 -18.40
N GLU A 392 6.13 -8.91 -18.21
CA GLU A 392 6.54 -9.66 -17.03
C GLU A 392 7.11 -11.02 -17.42
N LEU A 393 8.16 -11.45 -16.71
CA LEU A 393 8.70 -12.81 -16.74
C LEU A 393 8.96 -13.24 -15.30
N ALA A 394 8.39 -14.37 -14.88
CA ALA A 394 8.51 -14.86 -13.52
C ALA A 394 8.62 -16.39 -13.48
N GLY A 395 9.60 -16.89 -12.74
CA GLY A 395 9.75 -18.32 -12.49
C GLY A 395 11.17 -18.85 -12.61
N GLU A 396 11.26 -20.15 -12.74
CA GLU A 396 12.51 -20.90 -12.83
C GLU A 396 12.92 -21.06 -14.30
N VAL A 397 14.02 -20.40 -14.70
CA VAL A 397 14.56 -20.49 -16.08
C VAL A 397 15.40 -21.73 -16.31
N MET A 398 15.99 -22.26 -15.24
CA MET A 398 16.67 -23.58 -15.19
C MET A 398 16.70 -24.04 -13.73
N PRO A 399 16.92 -25.34 -13.45
CA PRO A 399 16.90 -25.88 -12.10
C PRO A 399 17.71 -25.07 -11.09
N GLY A 400 17.05 -24.52 -10.07
CA GLY A 400 17.63 -23.70 -9.03
C GLY A 400 17.84 -22.23 -9.40
N TRP A 401 17.53 -21.77 -10.62
CA TRP A 401 17.67 -20.38 -11.03
C TRP A 401 16.30 -19.72 -11.28
N ASN A 402 15.88 -18.89 -10.34
CA ASN A 402 14.65 -18.11 -10.42
C ASN A 402 14.92 -16.68 -10.86
N VAL A 403 14.06 -16.17 -11.72
CA VAL A 403 14.10 -14.79 -12.24
C VAL A 403 12.72 -14.17 -12.12
N PHE A 404 12.68 -12.90 -11.74
CA PHE A 404 11.53 -12.02 -11.89
C PHE A 404 11.98 -10.78 -12.64
N LEU A 405 11.32 -10.47 -13.75
CA LEU A 405 11.48 -9.25 -14.53
C LEU A 405 10.10 -8.63 -14.73
N GLY A 406 9.93 -7.38 -14.33
CA GLY A 406 8.74 -6.59 -14.61
C GLY A 406 9.15 -5.25 -15.21
N TYR A 407 8.51 -4.88 -16.32
CA TYR A 407 8.68 -3.57 -16.94
C TYR A 407 7.30 -2.96 -17.23
N THR A 408 7.10 -1.72 -16.79
CA THR A 408 5.89 -0.95 -17.06
C THR A 408 6.27 0.36 -17.74
N TYR A 409 5.61 0.69 -18.85
CA TYR A 409 5.55 2.02 -19.42
C TYR A 409 4.13 2.53 -19.33
N ARG A 410 3.93 3.76 -18.81
CA ARG A 410 2.63 4.42 -18.77
C ARG A 410 2.76 5.91 -19.00
N GLN A 411 1.74 6.50 -19.59
CA GLN A 411 1.61 7.94 -19.72
C GLN A 411 0.18 8.36 -19.41
N SER A 412 0.02 9.31 -18.46
CA SER A 412 -1.26 9.88 -18.07
C SER A 412 -1.37 11.32 -18.55
N LYS A 413 -2.47 11.65 -19.23
CA LYS A 413 -2.77 12.99 -19.73
C LYS A 413 -4.20 13.38 -19.41
N ASP A 414 -4.45 14.68 -19.20
CA ASP A 414 -5.78 15.27 -19.18
C ASP A 414 -6.36 15.44 -20.61
N ASN A 415 -7.59 15.94 -20.70
CA ASN A 415 -8.25 16.18 -21.98
C ASN A 415 -7.58 17.27 -22.84
N ALA A 416 -6.78 18.16 -22.24
CA ALA A 416 -5.98 19.15 -22.94
C ALA A 416 -4.64 18.61 -23.44
N GLY A 417 -4.32 17.33 -23.14
CA GLY A 417 -3.08 16.68 -23.52
C GLY A 417 -1.90 16.98 -22.57
N LYS A 418 -2.13 17.69 -21.47
CA LYS A 418 -1.14 17.97 -20.45
C LYS A 418 -0.89 16.70 -19.63
N LYS A 419 0.38 16.42 -19.29
CA LYS A 419 0.74 15.32 -18.41
C LYS A 419 0.22 15.55 -16.99
N VAL A 420 -0.43 14.53 -16.44
CA VAL A 420 -0.90 14.47 -15.05
C VAL A 420 -0.25 13.29 -14.31
N GLN A 421 -0.43 13.21 -13.00
CA GLN A 421 0.18 12.16 -12.16
C GLN A 421 1.72 12.08 -12.28
N THR A 422 2.37 13.22 -12.45
CA THR A 422 3.82 13.32 -12.71
C THR A 422 4.69 12.88 -11.52
N THR A 423 4.12 12.72 -10.33
CA THR A 423 4.80 12.15 -9.15
C THR A 423 5.06 10.65 -9.27
N GLN A 424 4.47 10.02 -10.27
CA GLN A 424 4.67 8.60 -10.59
C GLN A 424 5.55 8.47 -11.84
N PRO A 425 6.50 7.52 -11.90
CA PRO A 425 7.35 7.34 -13.06
C PRO A 425 6.56 6.86 -14.29
N GLU A 426 6.93 7.34 -15.47
CA GLU A 426 6.39 6.81 -16.73
C GLU A 426 6.99 5.43 -17.06
N GLN A 427 8.21 5.16 -16.61
CA GLN A 427 8.88 3.87 -16.84
C GLN A 427 9.41 3.32 -15.52
N LEU A 428 9.14 2.05 -15.29
CA LEU A 428 9.59 1.32 -14.11
C LEU A 428 10.10 -0.06 -14.53
N LEU A 429 11.35 -0.36 -14.19
CA LEU A 429 11.96 -1.68 -14.36
C LEU A 429 12.25 -2.28 -12.99
N LYS A 430 11.84 -3.53 -12.79
CA LYS A 430 12.19 -4.36 -11.64
C LYS A 430 12.77 -5.68 -12.14
N LEU A 431 13.97 -5.99 -11.73
CA LEU A 431 14.61 -7.27 -11.97
C LEU A 431 15.07 -7.85 -10.64
N SER A 432 14.75 -9.09 -10.37
CA SER A 432 15.36 -9.84 -9.27
C SER A 432 15.68 -11.25 -9.70
N THR A 433 16.73 -11.83 -9.15
CA THR A 433 17.16 -13.17 -9.46
C THR A 433 17.75 -13.85 -8.23
N ALA A 434 17.58 -15.15 -8.14
CA ALA A 434 18.19 -16.00 -7.11
C ALA A 434 18.62 -17.33 -7.75
N TYR A 435 19.87 -17.69 -7.56
CA TYR A 435 20.45 -18.92 -8.10
C TYR A 435 21.03 -19.78 -6.97
N ARG A 436 20.49 -20.96 -6.80
CA ARG A 436 21.09 -22.00 -5.96
C ARG A 436 22.21 -22.66 -6.74
N LEU A 437 23.44 -22.51 -6.26
CA LEU A 437 24.62 -23.02 -6.94
C LEU A 437 24.60 -24.56 -7.01
N PRO A 438 25.11 -25.17 -8.09
CA PRO A 438 25.13 -26.63 -8.23
C PRO A 438 26.30 -27.29 -7.51
N GLY A 439 26.28 -28.61 -7.46
CA GLY A 439 27.38 -29.45 -6.99
C GLY A 439 27.73 -29.21 -5.51
N ALA A 440 29.00 -29.04 -5.20
CA ALA A 440 29.49 -28.83 -3.83
C ALA A 440 28.95 -27.56 -3.14
N TRP A 441 28.45 -26.60 -3.92
CA TRP A 441 27.90 -25.34 -3.45
C TRP A 441 26.36 -25.31 -3.36
N ASN A 442 25.70 -26.46 -3.45
CA ASN A 442 24.23 -26.57 -3.50
C ASN A 442 23.49 -26.07 -2.24
N LYS A 443 24.23 -25.78 -1.17
CA LYS A 443 23.73 -25.14 0.05
C LYS A 443 23.72 -23.62 -0.02
N LEU A 444 24.37 -23.02 -1.04
CA LEU A 444 24.47 -21.58 -1.23
C LEU A 444 23.54 -21.13 -2.33
N THR A 445 22.66 -20.16 -2.00
CA THR A 445 21.87 -19.41 -2.96
C THR A 445 22.38 -17.97 -2.98
N VAL A 446 22.70 -17.45 -4.15
CA VAL A 446 23.07 -16.05 -4.35
C VAL A 446 22.04 -15.38 -5.23
N GLY A 447 21.82 -14.09 -4.99
CA GLY A 447 20.82 -13.35 -5.73
C GLY A 447 21.04 -11.85 -5.65
N GLY A 448 20.22 -11.15 -6.38
CA GLY A 448 20.24 -9.70 -6.37
C GLY A 448 19.06 -9.12 -7.14
N GLY A 449 18.96 -7.81 -7.11
CA GLY A 449 17.90 -7.10 -7.79
C GLY A 449 18.33 -5.73 -8.27
N VAL A 450 17.59 -5.23 -9.26
CA VAL A 450 17.69 -3.87 -9.78
C VAL A 450 16.29 -3.29 -9.84
N ARG A 451 16.11 -2.09 -9.31
CA ARG A 451 14.92 -1.26 -9.50
C ARG A 451 15.34 0.05 -10.15
N TRP A 452 14.86 0.28 -11.35
CA TRP A 452 15.12 1.52 -12.07
C TRP A 452 13.79 2.21 -12.36
N GLN A 453 13.78 3.54 -12.26
CA GLN A 453 12.65 4.36 -12.67
C GLN A 453 13.08 5.59 -13.44
N SER A 454 12.20 6.06 -14.33
CA SER A 454 12.35 7.32 -15.03
C SER A 454 12.15 8.53 -14.10
N GLN A 455 12.35 9.71 -14.62
CA GLN A 455 12.12 10.97 -13.90
C GLN A 455 10.68 11.09 -13.40
N THR A 456 10.55 11.69 -12.20
CA THR A 456 9.27 12.12 -11.63
C THR A 456 9.35 13.59 -11.21
N SER A 457 8.21 14.27 -11.11
CA SER A 457 8.14 15.66 -10.67
C SER A 457 6.85 15.96 -9.92
N ALA A 458 6.93 16.91 -8.99
CA ALA A 458 5.79 17.47 -8.28
C ALA A 458 5.74 18.98 -8.51
N GLN A 459 4.55 19.54 -8.71
CA GLN A 459 4.36 20.98 -8.73
C GLN A 459 4.51 21.54 -7.32
N THR A 460 5.07 22.74 -7.21
CA THR A 460 5.14 23.46 -5.94
C THR A 460 3.87 24.25 -5.69
N TYR A 461 3.49 24.35 -4.43
CA TYR A 461 2.34 25.10 -3.92
C TYR A 461 2.83 26.12 -2.88
N TYR A 462 1.99 27.11 -2.53
CA TYR A 462 2.23 28.11 -1.49
C TYR A 462 3.41 29.06 -1.72
N GLY A 463 3.09 30.30 -2.16
CA GLY A 463 3.98 31.47 -2.11
C GLY A 463 5.27 31.38 -2.91
N LEU A 464 5.63 30.23 -3.42
CA LEU A 464 6.74 30.03 -4.31
C LEU A 464 6.33 30.39 -5.74
N GLN A 465 7.20 31.05 -6.47
CA GLN A 465 7.04 31.21 -7.91
C GLN A 465 6.89 29.81 -8.51
N SER A 466 6.05 29.66 -9.53
CA SER A 466 5.73 28.39 -10.16
C SER A 466 7.02 27.59 -10.47
N GLY A 467 7.23 26.52 -9.75
CA GLY A 467 8.38 25.63 -9.86
C GLY A 467 7.99 24.17 -9.79
N SER A 468 8.93 23.29 -10.00
CA SER A 468 8.72 21.85 -9.84
C SER A 468 9.88 21.23 -9.08
N ILE A 469 9.53 20.34 -8.15
CA ILE A 469 10.51 19.45 -7.51
C ILE A 469 10.72 18.27 -8.46
N VAL A 470 11.98 17.99 -8.81
CA VAL A 470 12.30 16.95 -9.80
C VAL A 470 13.19 15.88 -9.17
N GLN A 471 12.74 14.62 -9.25
CA GLN A 471 13.58 13.45 -9.04
C GLN A 471 14.10 12.96 -10.39
N LYS A 472 15.42 13.08 -10.60
CA LYS A 472 16.08 12.52 -11.80
C LYS A 472 15.97 10.99 -11.83
N PRO A 473 16.06 10.35 -13.01
CA PRO A 473 16.08 8.89 -13.10
C PRO A 473 17.13 8.27 -12.20
N TYR A 474 16.84 7.12 -11.61
CA TYR A 474 17.78 6.40 -10.76
C TYR A 474 17.57 4.89 -10.78
N ALA A 475 18.64 4.17 -10.39
CA ALA A 475 18.58 2.74 -10.13
C ALA A 475 19.01 2.43 -8.70
N LEU A 476 18.39 1.42 -8.09
CA LEU A 476 18.76 0.82 -6.82
C LEU A 476 19.17 -0.62 -7.07
N PHE A 477 20.26 -1.05 -6.45
CA PHE A 477 20.82 -2.39 -6.55
C PHE A 477 20.75 -3.07 -5.19
N ASP A 478 20.28 -4.31 -5.17
CA ASP A 478 20.18 -5.13 -3.97
C ASP A 478 20.95 -6.44 -4.17
N LEU A 479 21.53 -7.00 -3.10
CA LEU A 479 22.19 -8.30 -3.10
C LEU A 479 21.63 -9.20 -2.02
N MET A 480 21.66 -10.51 -2.26
CA MET A 480 21.24 -11.54 -1.32
C MET A 480 22.20 -12.73 -1.39
N ALA A 481 22.53 -13.28 -0.23
CA ALA A 481 23.17 -14.58 -0.11
C ALA A 481 22.50 -15.37 1.01
N GLN A 482 22.16 -16.64 0.74
CA GLN A 482 21.55 -17.55 1.70
C GLN A 482 22.36 -18.84 1.75
N TYR A 483 22.71 -19.29 2.94
CA TYR A 483 23.39 -20.57 3.16
C TYR A 483 22.55 -21.48 4.08
N ASN A 484 22.24 -22.68 3.58
CA ASN A 484 21.51 -23.70 4.32
C ASN A 484 22.53 -24.63 5.01
N PHE A 485 22.74 -24.46 6.31
CA PHE A 485 23.60 -25.36 7.10
C PHE A 485 23.02 -26.77 7.15
N SER A 486 21.71 -26.85 7.32
CA SER A 486 20.89 -28.06 7.28
C SER A 486 19.51 -27.74 6.73
N ASP A 487 18.61 -28.74 6.64
CA ASP A 487 17.20 -28.55 6.24
C ASP A 487 16.42 -27.70 7.23
N LYS A 488 16.94 -27.56 8.46
CA LYS A 488 16.31 -26.82 9.56
C LYS A 488 16.97 -25.49 9.86
N THR A 489 18.22 -25.27 9.43
CA THR A 489 19.02 -24.09 9.81
C THR A 489 19.51 -23.36 8.59
N GLN A 490 19.13 -22.10 8.44
CA GLN A 490 19.62 -21.25 7.36
C GLN A 490 20.04 -19.86 7.86
N VAL A 491 21.04 -19.29 7.21
CA VAL A 491 21.44 -17.88 7.38
C VAL A 491 21.28 -17.16 6.05
N GLN A 492 20.68 -15.97 6.10
CA GLN A 492 20.49 -15.12 4.92
C GLN A 492 21.05 -13.72 5.20
N LEU A 493 21.85 -13.21 4.28
CA LEU A 493 22.30 -11.82 4.21
C LEU A 493 21.52 -11.12 3.10
N ASN A 494 20.95 -9.95 3.41
CA ASN A 494 20.37 -9.03 2.42
C ASN A 494 21.08 -7.69 2.53
N VAL A 495 21.53 -7.14 1.40
CA VAL A 495 22.08 -5.78 1.29
C VAL A 495 21.18 -5.01 0.33
N ARG A 496 20.56 -3.93 0.79
CA ARG A 496 19.71 -3.05 0.00
C ARG A 496 20.43 -1.77 -0.35
N ASN A 497 20.06 -1.19 -1.50
CA ASN A 497 20.66 0.04 -2.02
C ASN A 497 22.20 -0.02 -1.96
N LEU A 498 22.79 -1.06 -2.55
CA LEU A 498 24.22 -1.38 -2.49
C LEU A 498 25.12 -0.17 -2.86
N ALA A 499 24.70 0.63 -3.86
CA ALA A 499 25.41 1.82 -4.31
C ALA A 499 25.21 3.04 -3.39
N ASP A 500 24.45 2.91 -2.31
CA ASP A 500 24.11 3.98 -1.38
C ASP A 500 23.53 5.23 -2.09
N LYS A 501 22.68 4.99 -3.10
CA LYS A 501 22.05 6.04 -3.91
C LYS A 501 21.13 6.90 -3.05
N LYS A 502 21.36 8.23 -3.09
CA LYS A 502 20.44 9.23 -2.52
C LYS A 502 19.35 9.53 -3.55
N TYR A 503 18.09 9.47 -3.13
CA TYR A 503 16.93 9.67 -3.98
C TYR A 503 15.73 10.12 -3.16
N TYR A 504 14.74 10.74 -3.78
CA TYR A 504 13.47 11.04 -3.15
C TYR A 504 12.53 9.82 -3.27
N ARG A 505 12.08 9.32 -2.12
CA ARG A 505 11.04 8.28 -2.05
C ARG A 505 9.66 8.86 -2.35
N SER A 506 9.41 10.11 -1.90
CA SER A 506 8.18 10.85 -2.11
C SER A 506 8.49 12.34 -2.19
N MET A 507 7.66 13.10 -2.91
CA MET A 507 7.81 14.54 -3.08
C MET A 507 6.44 15.20 -3.29
N GLY A 508 6.34 16.49 -2.99
CA GLY A 508 5.21 17.35 -3.30
C GLY A 508 4.28 17.67 -2.12
N PHE A 509 4.25 16.82 -1.08
CA PHE A 509 3.47 17.11 0.11
C PHE A 509 4.01 18.38 0.79
N TYR A 510 3.24 19.46 0.77
CA TYR A 510 3.62 20.79 1.29
C TYR A 510 5.02 21.22 0.84
N ASN A 511 5.32 21.14 -0.47
CA ASN A 511 6.60 21.51 -1.06
C ASN A 511 7.81 20.76 -0.48
N SER A 512 7.60 19.60 0.10
CA SER A 512 8.64 18.83 0.77
C SER A 512 9.06 17.59 0.00
N VAL A 513 10.21 17.03 0.40
CA VAL A 513 10.76 15.77 -0.09
C VAL A 513 11.04 14.82 1.06
N PHE A 514 10.82 13.53 0.82
CA PHE A 514 11.24 12.45 1.70
C PHE A 514 12.34 11.66 1.00
N TYR A 515 13.52 11.59 1.61
CA TYR A 515 14.59 10.74 1.09
C TYR A 515 14.26 9.26 1.29
N GLY A 516 14.72 8.43 0.37
CA GLY A 516 14.68 6.98 0.51
C GLY A 516 15.77 6.45 1.42
N GLU A 517 15.61 5.21 1.86
CA GLU A 517 16.58 4.52 2.72
C GLU A 517 17.95 4.45 2.02
N GLY A 518 19.01 4.71 2.77
CA GLY A 518 20.40 4.51 2.35
C GLY A 518 20.74 3.03 2.24
N ARG A 519 22.04 2.72 2.04
CA ARG A 519 22.51 1.33 2.05
C ARG A 519 22.28 0.71 3.42
N SER A 520 21.64 -0.45 3.42
CA SER A 520 21.38 -1.21 4.64
C SER A 520 21.70 -2.69 4.44
N ALA A 521 22.09 -3.37 5.52
CA ALA A 521 22.38 -4.80 5.54
C ALA A 521 21.58 -5.45 6.67
N LEU A 522 21.05 -6.66 6.43
CA LEU A 522 20.32 -7.46 7.40
C LEU A 522 20.76 -8.91 7.30
N VAL A 523 21.17 -9.49 8.41
CA VAL A 523 21.42 -10.93 8.57
C VAL A 523 20.25 -11.55 9.30
N THR A 524 19.72 -12.63 8.75
CA THR A 524 18.61 -13.40 9.33
C THR A 524 19.05 -14.84 9.57
N LEU A 525 18.92 -15.35 10.78
CA LEU A 525 19.03 -16.77 11.14
C LEU A 525 17.63 -17.33 11.32
N THR A 526 17.32 -18.37 10.56
CA THR A 526 16.07 -19.15 10.69
C THR A 526 16.40 -20.55 11.20
N GLN A 527 15.71 -20.98 12.25
CA GLN A 527 15.77 -22.31 12.80
C GLN A 527 14.38 -22.95 12.80
N ARG A 528 14.24 -24.14 12.19
CA ARG A 528 13.04 -24.96 12.24
C ARG A 528 13.25 -26.12 13.19
N PHE A 529 12.23 -26.54 13.91
CA PHE A 529 12.28 -27.60 14.91
C PHE A 529 11.56 -28.85 14.47
#